data_cf41f473e5d36dd0e9bef27d913b4822
#
_entry.id   cf41f473e5d36dd0e9bef27d913b4822
#
_cell.length_a   1.000
_cell.length_b   1.000
_cell.length_c   1.000
_cell.angle_alpha   90.00
_cell.angle_beta   90.00
_cell.angle_gamma   90.00
#
_symmetry.space_group_name_H-M   'P 1'
#
loop_
_entity.id
_entity.type
_entity.pdbx_description
1 polymer ?
#
loop_
_entity_poly.entity_id
_entity_poly.type
_entity_poly.pdbx_seq_one_letter_code
_entity_poly.pdbx_strand_id
1 'polypeptide(L)'
;MLPFFKSAAALKSLVLATLLSLLASQQALAADLAPLRVANQKSLLKILLQVSGELKDVPYDIQFSEFPSAAPLGEALNAGAVDIGALGDAPYVFALGAGAPLKVVSITHAQGRFTTALLVSKNSPIKTVADLKGKRIVTGRGSIGHYLAIRALHEAGLKTRDVTFINLLPSESRLLLDSGEADAWATWDPYTTISISQSDARVLVSGSELLSNHLYLAATGKAIEGKRVQLDDFVARVERAFNWTNAHPEEYAAAQARVTGLPLEVHLSVAKATKMQRTLIDDTIIQGLQATADTYLAEGILGKPIDVSTGFDKRFNAARPQIAQAASQ
;
A
#
# COMPACT_ATOMS: atom_id res chain seq x y z
N MET A 1 38.90 -64.42 -21.90
CA MET A 1 37.58 -63.92 -21.52
C MET A 1 37.77 -62.78 -20.56
N LEU A 2 37.56 -61.54 -21.03
CA LEU A 2 37.76 -60.30 -20.24
C LEU A 2 36.49 -59.90 -19.48
N PRO A 3 36.60 -59.27 -18.31
CA PRO A 3 35.47 -58.89 -17.47
C PRO A 3 34.99 -57.49 -17.85
N PHE A 4 33.97 -57.35 -18.71
CA PHE A 4 33.40 -56.07 -19.15
C PHE A 4 32.17 -55.60 -18.31
N PHE A 5 31.84 -56.20 -17.17
CA PHE A 5 30.57 -55.94 -16.43
C PHE A 5 30.66 -55.01 -15.21
N LYS A 6 31.85 -54.49 -14.86
CA LYS A 6 32.00 -53.63 -13.65
C LYS A 6 31.87 -52.12 -13.92
N SER A 7 31.84 -51.64 -15.16
CA SER A 7 31.88 -50.21 -15.50
C SER A 7 30.50 -49.51 -15.44
N ALA A 8 29.42 -50.18 -15.78
CA ALA A 8 28.10 -49.59 -15.88
C ALA A 8 27.48 -49.26 -14.49
N ALA A 9 27.77 -50.08 -13.47
CA ALA A 9 27.27 -49.81 -12.11
C ALA A 9 27.99 -48.64 -11.44
N ALA A 10 29.29 -48.49 -11.67
CA ALA A 10 30.08 -47.37 -11.14
C ALA A 10 29.70 -46.04 -11.78
N LEU A 11 29.37 -46.02 -13.09
CA LEU A 11 28.92 -44.81 -13.80
C LEU A 11 27.51 -44.36 -13.30
N LYS A 12 26.61 -45.32 -13.09
CA LYS A 12 25.28 -45.03 -12.52
C LYS A 12 25.35 -44.47 -11.10
N SER A 13 26.24 -45.01 -10.26
CA SER A 13 26.44 -44.50 -8.89
C SER A 13 27.06 -43.10 -8.86
N LEU A 14 27.95 -42.77 -9.78
CA LEU A 14 28.58 -41.46 -9.89
C LEU A 14 27.56 -40.39 -10.35
N VAL A 15 26.71 -40.72 -11.33
CA VAL A 15 25.64 -39.83 -11.84
C VAL A 15 24.59 -39.60 -10.75
N LEU A 16 24.21 -40.61 -10.00
CA LEU A 16 23.27 -40.49 -8.91
C LEU A 16 23.83 -39.64 -7.76
N ALA A 17 25.11 -39.79 -7.43
CA ALA A 17 25.78 -39.01 -6.39
C ALA A 17 25.93 -37.52 -6.79
N THR A 18 26.18 -37.21 -8.07
CA THR A 18 26.23 -35.85 -8.58
C THR A 18 24.84 -35.21 -8.67
N LEU A 19 23.79 -35.94 -9.00
CA LEU A 19 22.41 -35.46 -8.95
C LEU A 19 21.95 -35.17 -7.52
N LEU A 20 22.29 -36.05 -6.54
CA LEU A 20 22.00 -35.86 -5.12
C LEU A 20 22.75 -34.64 -4.53
N SER A 21 23.99 -34.42 -4.93
CA SER A 21 24.77 -33.27 -4.46
C SER A 21 24.29 -31.94 -5.06
N LEU A 22 23.79 -31.94 -6.32
CA LEU A 22 23.14 -30.78 -6.92
C LEU A 22 21.79 -30.45 -6.27
N LEU A 23 21.00 -31.46 -5.91
CA LEU A 23 19.73 -31.27 -5.17
C LEU A 23 19.99 -30.79 -3.74
N ALA A 24 21.00 -31.29 -3.04
CA ALA A 24 21.37 -30.84 -1.72
C ALA A 24 21.89 -29.38 -1.70
N SER A 25 22.62 -28.96 -2.75
CA SER A 25 23.10 -27.59 -2.87
C SER A 25 21.97 -26.59 -3.18
N GLN A 26 20.91 -26.99 -3.89
CA GLN A 26 19.73 -26.16 -4.10
C GLN A 26 18.88 -26.00 -2.82
N GLN A 27 18.77 -27.01 -1.98
CA GLN A 27 18.09 -26.92 -0.69
C GLN A 27 18.85 -26.06 0.33
N ALA A 28 20.18 -26.07 0.29
CA ALA A 28 20.99 -25.24 1.17
C ALA A 28 20.89 -23.72 0.85
N LEU A 29 20.64 -23.34 -0.41
CA LEU A 29 20.45 -21.94 -0.78
C LEU A 29 19.11 -21.36 -0.30
N ALA A 30 18.07 -22.17 -0.11
CA ALA A 30 16.74 -21.71 0.34
C ALA A 30 16.66 -21.53 1.87
N ALA A 31 17.54 -22.17 2.62
CA ALA A 31 17.47 -22.20 4.09
C ALA A 31 18.03 -20.97 4.82
N ASP A 32 18.60 -19.97 4.10
CA ASP A 32 19.39 -18.90 4.73
C ASP A 32 19.00 -17.47 4.28
N LEU A 33 17.82 -17.31 3.66
CA LEU A 33 17.36 -15.97 3.31
C LEU A 33 16.90 -15.21 4.56
N ALA A 34 17.47 -14.02 4.79
CA ALA A 34 17.09 -13.16 5.91
C ALA A 34 15.59 -12.84 5.89
N PRO A 35 14.91 -12.76 7.06
CA PRO A 35 13.50 -12.41 7.13
C PRO A 35 13.19 -11.10 6.43
N LEU A 36 12.03 -11.01 5.75
CA LEU A 36 11.49 -9.77 5.21
C LEU A 36 10.51 -9.15 6.20
N ARG A 37 10.83 -7.96 6.73
CA ARG A 37 10.00 -7.23 7.68
C ARG A 37 9.04 -6.32 6.92
N VAL A 38 7.74 -6.60 7.00
CA VAL A 38 6.69 -5.93 6.24
C VAL A 38 5.85 -5.05 7.15
N ALA A 39 5.78 -3.77 6.84
CA ALA A 39 4.85 -2.86 7.48
C ALA A 39 3.44 -3.07 6.92
N ASN A 40 2.48 -3.30 7.79
CA ASN A 40 1.12 -3.68 7.46
C ASN A 40 0.12 -2.71 8.10
N GLN A 41 -0.59 -1.94 7.28
CA GLN A 41 -1.61 -1.02 7.77
C GLN A 41 -2.96 -1.73 7.84
N LYS A 42 -3.54 -1.83 9.05
CA LYS A 42 -4.87 -2.44 9.26
C LYS A 42 -5.00 -3.82 8.62
N SER A 43 -3.96 -4.61 8.72
CA SER A 43 -3.88 -5.96 8.17
C SER A 43 -4.04 -6.09 6.65
N LEU A 44 -4.01 -5.00 5.89
CA LEU A 44 -4.29 -4.98 4.45
C LEU A 44 -3.45 -6.00 3.65
N LEU A 45 -2.12 -5.88 3.69
CA LEU A 45 -1.23 -6.76 2.93
C LEU A 45 -1.27 -8.20 3.44
N LYS A 46 -1.36 -8.40 4.76
CA LYS A 46 -1.41 -9.72 5.36
C LYS A 46 -2.68 -10.48 4.95
N ILE A 47 -3.85 -9.85 5.07
CA ILE A 47 -5.12 -10.46 4.65
C ILE A 47 -5.10 -10.76 3.16
N LEU A 48 -4.67 -9.79 2.34
CA LEU A 48 -4.54 -9.90 0.90
C LEU A 48 -3.76 -11.16 0.50
N LEU A 49 -2.53 -11.29 1.01
CA LEU A 49 -1.64 -12.42 0.71
C LEU A 49 -2.14 -13.74 1.29
N GLN A 50 -2.77 -13.71 2.46
CA GLN A 50 -3.30 -14.91 3.11
C GLN A 50 -4.49 -15.50 2.35
N VAL A 51 -5.48 -14.67 1.99
CA VAL A 51 -6.71 -15.15 1.34
C VAL A 51 -6.47 -15.56 -0.11
N SER A 52 -5.55 -14.90 -0.81
CA SER A 52 -5.15 -15.26 -2.17
C SER A 52 -4.24 -16.50 -2.22
N GLY A 53 -3.78 -17.00 -1.08
CA GLY A 53 -2.86 -18.15 -1.02
C GLY A 53 -1.39 -17.79 -1.24
N GLU A 54 -1.06 -16.52 -1.41
CA GLU A 54 0.29 -16.04 -1.73
C GLU A 54 1.28 -16.09 -0.56
N LEU A 55 0.84 -16.48 0.65
CA LEU A 55 1.73 -16.84 1.77
C LEU A 55 2.15 -18.30 1.78
N LYS A 56 1.63 -19.13 0.85
CA LYS A 56 2.07 -20.52 0.71
C LYS A 56 3.44 -20.58 0.01
N ASP A 57 4.23 -21.54 0.42
CA ASP A 57 5.52 -21.87 -0.22
C ASP A 57 6.45 -20.64 -0.39
N VAL A 58 6.47 -19.76 0.61
CA VAL A 58 7.40 -18.63 0.66
C VAL A 58 8.75 -19.16 1.16
N PRO A 59 9.86 -18.98 0.41
CA PRO A 59 11.15 -19.56 0.78
C PRO A 59 11.94 -18.76 1.83
N TYR A 60 11.32 -17.77 2.47
CA TYR A 60 11.88 -16.93 3.54
C TYR A 60 10.78 -16.57 4.54
N ASP A 61 11.17 -16.14 5.74
CA ASP A 61 10.22 -15.67 6.76
C ASP A 61 9.69 -14.27 6.42
N ILE A 62 8.35 -14.07 6.50
CA ILE A 62 7.71 -12.77 6.36
C ILE A 62 7.17 -12.33 7.72
N GLN A 63 7.76 -11.27 8.26
CA GLN A 63 7.41 -10.70 9.57
C GLN A 63 6.55 -9.45 9.38
N PHE A 64 5.26 -9.55 9.71
CA PHE A 64 4.34 -8.42 9.64
C PHE A 64 4.33 -7.61 10.94
N SER A 65 4.47 -6.28 10.83
CA SER A 65 4.25 -5.32 11.92
C SER A 65 3.04 -4.44 11.60
N GLU A 66 2.09 -4.37 12.53
CA GLU A 66 0.82 -3.64 12.34
C GLU A 66 0.93 -2.17 12.69
N PHE A 67 0.34 -1.33 11.84
CA PHE A 67 0.28 0.12 12.03
C PHE A 67 -1.15 0.65 11.89
N PRO A 68 -1.57 1.63 12.72
CA PRO A 68 -2.93 2.20 12.67
C PRO A 68 -3.17 3.08 11.43
N SER A 69 -2.10 3.67 10.87
CA SER A 69 -2.17 4.57 9.72
C SER A 69 -0.81 4.65 9.00
N ALA A 70 -0.79 5.35 7.87
CA ALA A 70 0.40 5.51 7.03
C ALA A 70 1.52 6.34 7.70
N ALA A 71 1.20 7.28 8.61
CA ALA A 71 2.22 8.11 9.24
C ALA A 71 3.18 7.30 10.12
N PRO A 72 2.73 6.54 11.16
CA PRO A 72 3.64 5.70 11.95
C PRO A 72 4.29 4.57 11.12
N LEU A 73 3.64 4.11 10.03
CA LEU A 73 4.25 3.17 9.10
C LEU A 73 5.45 3.81 8.38
N GLY A 74 5.29 5.05 7.89
CA GLY A 74 6.37 5.80 7.26
C GLY A 74 7.54 6.09 8.22
N GLU A 75 7.25 6.37 9.49
CA GLU A 75 8.27 6.54 10.54
C GLU A 75 9.04 5.24 10.79
N ALA A 76 8.37 4.09 10.83
CA ALA A 76 9.00 2.78 11.00
C ALA A 76 9.91 2.41 9.82
N LEU A 77 9.47 2.74 8.58
CA LEU A 77 10.31 2.61 7.38
C LEU A 77 11.54 3.52 7.45
N ASN A 78 11.35 4.79 7.85
CA ASN A 78 12.45 5.74 8.00
C ASN A 78 13.49 5.29 9.05
N ALA A 79 13.03 4.74 10.16
CA ALA A 79 13.88 4.19 11.21
C ALA A 79 14.53 2.85 10.83
N GLY A 80 14.17 2.24 9.71
CA GLY A 80 14.64 0.92 9.30
C GLY A 80 14.13 -0.23 10.20
N ALA A 81 13.07 0.01 10.96
CA ALA A 81 12.41 -1.02 11.78
C ALA A 81 11.71 -2.08 10.92
N VAL A 82 11.28 -1.71 9.73
CA VAL A 82 10.70 -2.56 8.69
C VAL A 82 11.42 -2.35 7.35
N ASP A 83 11.28 -3.29 6.43
CA ASP A 83 11.99 -3.30 5.15
C ASP A 83 11.16 -2.74 4.00
N ILE A 84 9.86 -3.01 4.00
CA ILE A 84 8.91 -2.63 2.94
C ILE A 84 7.53 -2.39 3.54
N GLY A 85 6.77 -1.47 2.93
CA GLY A 85 5.39 -1.19 3.31
C GLY A 85 4.62 -0.49 2.20
N ALA A 86 3.28 -0.46 2.33
CA ALA A 86 2.40 0.20 1.38
C ALA A 86 2.05 1.61 1.86
N LEU A 87 2.23 2.60 1.00
CA LEU A 87 1.92 4.02 1.23
C LEU A 87 1.16 4.59 0.03
N GLY A 88 0.20 5.48 0.26
CA GLY A 88 -0.38 6.30 -0.78
C GLY A 88 0.53 7.48 -1.17
N ASP A 89 0.12 8.27 -2.19
CA ASP A 89 0.92 9.41 -2.70
C ASP A 89 1.35 10.39 -1.60
N ALA A 90 0.39 10.95 -0.90
CA ALA A 90 0.64 11.97 0.10
C ALA A 90 1.47 11.46 1.30
N PRO A 91 1.16 10.31 1.92
CA PRO A 91 2.02 9.72 2.96
C PRO A 91 3.43 9.42 2.50
N TYR A 92 3.61 8.99 1.25
CA TYR A 92 4.93 8.72 0.70
C TYR A 92 5.76 10.01 0.54
N VAL A 93 5.15 11.06 -0.03
CA VAL A 93 5.77 12.40 -0.12
C VAL A 93 6.15 12.89 1.29
N PHE A 94 5.27 12.70 2.26
CA PHE A 94 5.51 13.13 3.64
C PHE A 94 6.71 12.40 4.27
N ALA A 95 6.83 11.08 4.02
CA ALA A 95 7.98 10.29 4.46
C ALA A 95 9.29 10.74 3.79
N LEU A 96 9.29 11.00 2.47
CA LEU A 96 10.44 11.53 1.76
C LEU A 96 10.84 12.92 2.30
N GLY A 97 9.87 13.78 2.58
CA GLY A 97 10.08 15.11 3.17
C GLY A 97 10.74 15.05 4.55
N ALA A 98 10.47 14.00 5.31
CA ALA A 98 11.14 13.70 6.59
C ALA A 98 12.53 13.09 6.42
N GLY A 99 13.01 12.89 5.18
CA GLY A 99 14.34 12.37 4.88
C GLY A 99 14.42 10.84 4.86
N ALA A 100 13.28 10.12 4.79
CA ALA A 100 13.28 8.67 4.75
C ALA A 100 13.99 8.14 3.49
N PRO A 101 14.98 7.23 3.61
CA PRO A 101 15.73 6.67 2.47
C PRO A 101 14.94 5.56 1.78
N LEU A 102 13.78 5.92 1.24
CA LEU A 102 12.83 5.00 0.64
C LEU A 102 12.87 5.06 -0.89
N LYS A 103 12.56 3.94 -1.51
CA LYS A 103 12.31 3.85 -2.95
C LYS A 103 11.05 3.04 -3.24
N VAL A 104 10.23 3.54 -4.14
CA VAL A 104 9.11 2.78 -4.71
C VAL A 104 9.65 1.63 -5.54
N VAL A 105 9.18 0.43 -5.24
CA VAL A 105 9.55 -0.82 -5.93
C VAL A 105 8.37 -1.44 -6.68
N SER A 106 7.14 -1.01 -6.40
CA SER A 106 5.94 -1.37 -7.17
C SER A 106 4.86 -0.31 -6.98
N ILE A 107 4.03 -0.15 -8.00
CA ILE A 107 2.89 0.75 -7.99
C ILE A 107 1.65 -0.02 -8.38
N THR A 108 0.58 0.17 -7.60
CA THR A 108 -0.75 -0.31 -7.92
C THR A 108 -1.69 0.89 -8.01
N HIS A 109 -2.41 1.00 -9.11
CA HIS A 109 -3.46 2.02 -9.28
C HIS A 109 -4.79 1.45 -8.79
N ALA A 110 -5.42 2.13 -7.83
CA ALA A 110 -6.75 1.82 -7.34
C ALA A 110 -7.78 2.59 -8.16
N GLN A 111 -8.49 1.89 -9.06
CA GLN A 111 -9.59 2.45 -9.84
C GLN A 111 -10.90 2.21 -9.08
N GLY A 112 -11.67 3.24 -8.80
CA GLY A 112 -12.96 3.08 -8.15
C GLY A 112 -13.57 4.36 -7.62
N ARG A 113 -14.85 4.25 -7.17
CA ARG A 113 -15.56 5.35 -6.52
C ARG A 113 -15.22 5.36 -5.03
N PHE A 114 -15.10 6.54 -4.46
CA PHE A 114 -15.04 6.76 -3.00
C PHE A 114 -13.87 6.10 -2.26
N THR A 115 -12.79 5.74 -2.94
CA THR A 115 -11.58 5.28 -2.21
C THR A 115 -11.12 6.33 -1.20
N THR A 116 -11.21 7.61 -1.57
CA THR A 116 -10.96 8.76 -0.70
C THR A 116 -12.06 9.80 -0.94
N ALA A 117 -12.59 10.40 0.11
CA ALA A 117 -13.65 11.39 -0.01
C ALA A 117 -13.56 12.49 1.07
N LEU A 118 -14.09 13.67 0.72
CA LEU A 118 -14.42 14.73 1.65
C LEU A 118 -15.91 14.59 1.97
N LEU A 119 -16.22 14.27 3.22
CA LEU A 119 -17.55 13.97 3.72
C LEU A 119 -18.11 15.13 4.55
N VAL A 120 -19.41 15.27 4.51
CA VAL A 120 -20.19 16.12 5.42
C VAL A 120 -21.31 15.30 6.05
N SER A 121 -21.83 15.68 7.20
CA SER A 121 -22.94 14.97 7.83
C SER A 121 -24.21 15.08 6.98
N LYS A 122 -25.16 14.12 7.14
CA LYS A 122 -26.41 14.01 6.39
C LYS A 122 -27.15 15.34 6.25
N ASN A 123 -27.31 16.04 7.35
CA ASN A 123 -28.11 17.27 7.45
C ASN A 123 -27.25 18.55 7.35
N SER A 124 -25.98 18.43 6.97
CA SER A 124 -25.09 19.58 6.83
C SER A 124 -25.65 20.59 5.81
N PRO A 125 -25.64 21.91 6.10
CA PRO A 125 -26.00 22.95 5.16
C PRO A 125 -24.94 23.10 4.04
N ILE A 126 -23.74 22.54 4.21
CA ILE A 126 -22.65 22.62 3.24
C ILE A 126 -23.04 21.81 2.00
N LYS A 127 -23.09 22.45 0.84
CA LYS A 127 -23.44 21.85 -0.46
C LYS A 127 -22.29 21.85 -1.44
N THR A 128 -21.37 22.82 -1.30
CA THR A 128 -20.21 23.01 -2.16
C THR A 128 -18.94 23.15 -1.33
N VAL A 129 -17.77 23.00 -1.95
CA VAL A 129 -16.49 23.24 -1.28
C VAL A 129 -16.33 24.70 -0.84
N ALA A 130 -16.93 25.65 -1.56
CA ALA A 130 -16.90 27.06 -1.19
C ALA A 130 -17.56 27.34 0.17
N ASP A 131 -18.56 26.53 0.54
CA ASP A 131 -19.23 26.63 1.85
C ASP A 131 -18.34 26.22 3.04
N LEU A 132 -17.18 25.65 2.77
CA LEU A 132 -16.19 25.27 3.79
C LEU A 132 -15.40 26.46 4.33
N LYS A 133 -15.52 27.65 3.75
CA LYS A 133 -14.82 28.82 4.27
C LYS A 133 -15.21 29.09 5.74
N GLY A 134 -14.20 29.19 6.61
CA GLY A 134 -14.37 29.34 8.06
C GLY A 134 -14.79 28.07 8.80
N LYS A 135 -14.85 26.91 8.13
CA LYS A 135 -15.30 25.63 8.70
C LYS A 135 -14.14 24.78 9.20
N ARG A 136 -14.48 23.77 9.99
CA ARG A 136 -13.55 22.80 10.60
C ARG A 136 -13.54 21.54 9.76
N ILE A 137 -12.37 21.17 9.24
CA ILE A 137 -12.15 19.93 8.49
C ILE A 137 -11.29 19.01 9.34
N VAL A 138 -11.81 17.86 9.74
CA VAL A 138 -11.01 16.85 10.44
C VAL A 138 -10.36 15.89 9.46
N THR A 139 -9.07 15.56 9.66
CA THR A 139 -8.31 14.58 8.88
C THR A 139 -6.96 14.31 9.57
N GLY A 140 -6.24 13.26 9.17
CA GLY A 140 -4.85 13.05 9.61
C GLY A 140 -3.87 13.91 8.79
N ARG A 141 -2.98 14.66 9.45
CA ARG A 141 -1.95 15.45 8.76
C ARG A 141 -1.07 14.57 7.88
N GLY A 142 -0.80 14.99 6.65
CA GLY A 142 -0.01 14.23 5.67
C GLY A 142 -0.70 13.00 5.10
N SER A 143 -1.97 12.74 5.45
CA SER A 143 -2.75 11.64 4.88
C SER A 143 -3.26 11.97 3.48
N ILE A 144 -3.73 10.94 2.77
CA ILE A 144 -4.39 11.13 1.46
C ILE A 144 -5.67 11.98 1.59
N GLY A 145 -6.40 11.88 2.72
CA GLY A 145 -7.56 12.74 3.02
C GLY A 145 -7.15 14.21 3.18
N HIS A 146 -6.03 14.48 3.87
CA HIS A 146 -5.51 15.84 3.99
C HIS A 146 -5.19 16.44 2.61
N TYR A 147 -4.52 15.66 1.75
CA TYR A 147 -4.21 16.10 0.39
C TYR A 147 -5.47 16.33 -0.45
N LEU A 148 -6.46 15.43 -0.37
CA LEU A 148 -7.76 15.65 -1.03
C LEU A 148 -8.42 16.95 -0.60
N ALA A 149 -8.46 17.22 0.71
CA ALA A 149 -9.05 18.46 1.22
C ALA A 149 -8.35 19.71 0.66
N ILE A 150 -7.00 19.70 0.63
CA ILE A 150 -6.22 20.81 0.05
C ILE A 150 -6.54 20.99 -1.43
N ARG A 151 -6.53 19.90 -2.23
CA ARG A 151 -6.85 19.94 -3.64
C ARG A 151 -8.27 20.49 -3.89
N ALA A 152 -9.25 19.99 -3.13
CA ALA A 152 -10.64 20.45 -3.24
C ALA A 152 -10.78 21.94 -2.92
N LEU A 153 -10.11 22.43 -1.87
CA LEU A 153 -10.10 23.85 -1.52
C LEU A 153 -9.51 24.69 -2.65
N HIS A 154 -8.37 24.28 -3.21
CA HIS A 154 -7.72 25.00 -4.33
C HIS A 154 -8.61 25.09 -5.57
N GLU A 155 -9.27 23.98 -5.97
CA GLU A 155 -10.21 23.97 -7.09
C GLU A 155 -11.41 24.92 -6.87
N ALA A 156 -11.78 25.13 -5.60
CA ALA A 156 -12.83 26.09 -5.24
C ALA A 156 -12.31 27.53 -5.00
N GLY A 157 -11.03 27.80 -5.27
CA GLY A 157 -10.40 29.11 -5.07
C GLY A 157 -10.15 29.47 -3.59
N LEU A 158 -10.23 28.50 -2.68
CA LEU A 158 -9.92 28.66 -1.27
C LEU A 158 -8.47 28.27 -0.98
N LYS A 159 -7.95 28.76 0.15
CA LYS A 159 -6.64 28.39 0.68
C LYS A 159 -6.80 27.56 1.96
N THR A 160 -5.78 26.82 2.37
CA THR A 160 -5.81 26.06 3.63
C THR A 160 -6.08 26.93 4.84
N ARG A 161 -5.62 28.17 4.85
CA ARG A 161 -5.89 29.16 5.91
C ARG A 161 -7.36 29.65 5.99
N ASP A 162 -8.17 29.38 4.97
CA ASP A 162 -9.59 29.74 4.95
C ASP A 162 -10.47 28.73 5.72
N VAL A 163 -9.85 27.63 6.22
CA VAL A 163 -10.48 26.60 7.03
C VAL A 163 -9.64 26.30 8.28
N THR A 164 -10.21 25.57 9.24
CA THR A 164 -9.47 25.04 10.39
C THR A 164 -9.30 23.55 10.23
N PHE A 165 -8.06 23.07 10.07
CA PHE A 165 -7.78 21.63 10.08
C PHE A 165 -7.64 21.10 11.52
N ILE A 166 -8.36 20.01 11.82
CA ILE A 166 -8.27 19.25 13.07
C ILE A 166 -7.56 17.92 12.73
N ASN A 167 -6.42 17.67 13.36
CA ASN A 167 -5.60 16.48 13.06
C ASN A 167 -5.89 15.37 14.06
N LEU A 168 -6.59 14.32 13.61
CA LEU A 168 -6.97 13.16 14.43
C LEU A 168 -6.85 11.85 13.61
N LEU A 169 -6.82 10.73 14.32
CA LEU A 169 -6.96 9.41 13.72
C LEU A 169 -8.39 9.20 13.16
N PRO A 170 -8.57 8.32 12.16
CA PRO A 170 -9.87 8.15 11.51
C PRO A 170 -11.03 7.79 12.46
N SER A 171 -10.78 6.97 13.50
CA SER A 171 -11.79 6.59 14.48
C SER A 171 -12.31 7.78 15.30
N GLU A 172 -11.41 8.67 15.69
CA GLU A 172 -11.74 9.90 16.42
C GLU A 172 -12.39 10.92 15.50
N SER A 173 -11.88 11.04 14.27
CA SER A 173 -12.41 11.95 13.26
C SER A 173 -13.88 11.70 12.94
N ARG A 174 -14.28 10.42 12.88
CA ARG A 174 -15.67 10.04 12.67
C ARG A 174 -16.58 10.58 13.77
N LEU A 175 -16.17 10.45 15.03
CA LEU A 175 -16.96 10.93 16.18
C LEU A 175 -17.19 12.44 16.10
N LEU A 176 -16.18 13.22 15.67
CA LEU A 176 -16.31 14.66 15.52
C LEU A 176 -17.26 15.05 14.38
N LEU A 177 -17.29 14.31 13.28
CA LEU A 177 -18.24 14.55 12.20
C LEU A 177 -19.68 14.22 12.65
N ASP A 178 -19.86 13.08 13.32
CA ASP A 178 -21.17 12.61 13.78
C ASP A 178 -21.76 13.51 14.87
N SER A 179 -20.92 14.08 15.77
CA SER A 179 -21.34 15.03 16.81
C SER A 179 -21.52 16.47 16.30
N GLY A 180 -21.05 16.80 15.09
CA GLY A 180 -21.05 18.15 14.57
C GLY A 180 -19.94 19.06 15.12
N GLU A 181 -18.96 18.48 15.82
CA GLU A 181 -17.75 19.20 16.27
C GLU A 181 -16.78 19.44 15.12
N ALA A 182 -16.87 18.67 14.03
CA ALA A 182 -16.28 18.97 12.74
C ALA A 182 -17.37 19.16 11.69
N ASP A 183 -17.15 20.10 10.78
CA ASP A 183 -18.11 20.43 9.70
C ASP A 183 -17.92 19.51 8.48
N ALA A 184 -16.71 19.00 8.28
CA ALA A 184 -16.36 18.04 7.22
C ALA A 184 -15.25 17.10 7.69
N TRP A 185 -15.17 15.92 7.04
CA TRP A 185 -14.13 14.93 7.27
C TRP A 185 -13.53 14.45 5.95
N ALA A 186 -12.22 14.62 5.79
CA ALA A 186 -11.49 14.07 4.66
C ALA A 186 -10.86 12.74 5.05
N THR A 187 -11.30 11.64 4.41
CA THR A 187 -10.93 10.28 4.79
C THR A 187 -10.89 9.34 3.57
N TRP A 188 -10.65 8.05 3.81
CA TRP A 188 -10.53 7.00 2.81
C TRP A 188 -11.22 5.71 3.27
N ASP A 189 -11.37 4.75 2.36
CA ASP A 189 -11.99 3.47 2.67
C ASP A 189 -11.15 2.61 3.66
N PRO A 190 -11.80 1.86 4.54
CA PRO A 190 -13.26 1.64 4.61
C PRO A 190 -14.05 2.74 5.35
N TYR A 191 -13.42 3.77 5.89
CA TYR A 191 -14.07 4.80 6.70
C TYR A 191 -15.08 5.62 5.90
N THR A 192 -14.80 5.92 4.62
CA THR A 192 -15.75 6.57 3.72
C THR A 192 -17.04 5.75 3.61
N THR A 193 -16.92 4.47 3.27
CA THR A 193 -18.07 3.58 3.12
C THR A 193 -18.83 3.39 4.44
N ILE A 194 -18.12 3.27 5.58
CA ILE A 194 -18.75 3.18 6.89
C ILE A 194 -19.60 4.42 7.18
N SER A 195 -19.07 5.62 6.96
CA SER A 195 -19.78 6.86 7.25
C SER A 195 -21.00 7.05 6.36
N ILE A 196 -20.90 6.65 5.09
CA ILE A 196 -22.04 6.70 4.16
C ILE A 196 -23.12 5.70 4.59
N SER A 197 -22.75 4.46 4.93
CA SER A 197 -23.70 3.38 5.18
C SER A 197 -24.30 3.42 6.60
N GLN A 198 -23.58 3.95 7.60
CA GLN A 198 -23.99 3.90 9.01
C GLN A 198 -24.42 5.26 9.57
N SER A 199 -23.93 6.37 9.03
CA SER A 199 -24.23 7.72 9.48
C SER A 199 -24.90 8.57 8.38
N ASP A 200 -25.24 7.98 7.24
CA ASP A 200 -25.80 8.68 6.06
C ASP A 200 -24.95 9.90 5.65
N ALA A 201 -23.66 9.88 5.90
CA ALA A 201 -22.76 10.96 5.50
C ALA A 201 -22.82 11.18 3.98
N ARG A 202 -22.75 12.43 3.56
CA ARG A 202 -22.78 12.78 2.13
C ARG A 202 -21.36 13.04 1.63
N VAL A 203 -21.07 12.54 0.45
CA VAL A 203 -19.84 12.89 -0.28
C VAL A 203 -19.99 14.31 -0.84
N LEU A 204 -19.14 15.20 -0.37
CA LEU A 204 -19.00 16.54 -0.92
C LEU A 204 -18.04 16.54 -2.13
N VAL A 205 -16.92 15.82 -2.01
CA VAL A 205 -15.93 15.62 -3.08
C VAL A 205 -15.44 14.20 -3.06
N SER A 206 -15.41 13.57 -4.26
CA SER A 206 -14.74 12.29 -4.47
C SER A 206 -13.28 12.51 -4.84
N GLY A 207 -12.38 11.72 -4.26
CA GLY A 207 -10.96 11.73 -4.62
C GLY A 207 -10.66 11.15 -6.02
N SER A 208 -11.61 10.43 -6.63
CA SER A 208 -11.40 9.80 -7.94
C SER A 208 -11.04 10.77 -9.06
N GLU A 209 -11.42 12.06 -8.94
CA GLU A 209 -11.17 13.08 -9.94
C GLU A 209 -9.94 13.95 -9.62
N LEU A 210 -9.57 14.03 -8.34
CA LEU A 210 -8.53 14.95 -7.86
C LEU A 210 -7.22 14.25 -7.46
N LEU A 211 -7.24 12.94 -7.31
CA LEU A 211 -6.11 12.15 -6.81
C LEU A 211 -5.68 11.11 -7.85
N SER A 212 -4.40 10.78 -7.85
CA SER A 212 -3.84 9.72 -8.70
C SER A 212 -4.26 8.31 -8.26
N ASN A 213 -4.69 8.16 -7.00
CA ASN A 213 -5.09 6.87 -6.38
C ASN A 213 -4.04 5.76 -6.52
N HIS A 214 -2.76 6.11 -6.44
CA HIS A 214 -1.67 5.15 -6.44
C HIS A 214 -1.39 4.62 -5.02
N LEU A 215 -1.11 3.33 -4.96
CA LEU A 215 -0.54 2.66 -3.81
C LEU A 215 0.90 2.25 -4.15
N TYR A 216 1.85 2.79 -3.42
CA TYR A 216 3.27 2.51 -3.58
C TYR A 216 3.72 1.45 -2.60
N LEU A 217 4.31 0.35 -3.07
CA LEU A 217 5.17 -0.46 -2.23
C LEU A 217 6.52 0.24 -2.17
N ALA A 218 6.84 0.77 -1.00
CA ALA A 218 8.09 1.47 -0.73
C ALA A 218 9.00 0.61 0.14
N ALA A 219 10.24 0.42 -0.30
CA ALA A 219 11.26 -0.32 0.41
C ALA A 219 12.41 0.59 0.85
N THR A 220 13.07 0.24 1.96
CA THR A 220 14.28 0.94 2.41
C THR A 220 15.45 0.63 1.47
N GLY A 221 16.37 1.57 1.28
CA GLY A 221 17.59 1.36 0.49
C GLY A 221 18.37 0.13 0.96
N LYS A 222 18.50 -0.06 2.28
CA LYS A 222 19.16 -1.23 2.87
C LYS A 222 18.48 -2.56 2.48
N ALA A 223 17.16 -2.60 2.44
CA ALA A 223 16.44 -3.80 2.01
C ALA A 223 16.64 -4.07 0.51
N ILE A 224 16.65 -3.02 -0.32
CA ILE A 224 16.91 -3.14 -1.77
C ILE A 224 18.29 -3.73 -2.05
N GLU A 225 19.30 -3.34 -1.27
CA GLU A 225 20.66 -3.86 -1.44
C GLU A 225 20.82 -5.27 -0.87
N GLY A 226 20.26 -5.53 0.32
CA GLY A 226 20.53 -6.78 1.06
C GLY A 226 19.47 -7.87 0.92
N LYS A 227 18.27 -7.55 0.40
CA LYS A 227 17.12 -8.48 0.33
C LYS A 227 16.41 -8.42 -1.04
N ARG A 228 17.17 -8.20 -2.10
CA ARG A 228 16.60 -8.02 -3.45
C ARG A 228 15.74 -9.20 -3.89
N VAL A 229 16.17 -10.42 -3.63
CA VAL A 229 15.47 -11.66 -4.00
C VAL A 229 14.11 -11.73 -3.29
N GLN A 230 14.08 -11.46 -1.97
CA GLN A 230 12.84 -11.45 -1.19
C GLN A 230 11.90 -10.33 -1.64
N LEU A 231 12.44 -9.15 -1.97
CA LEU A 231 11.64 -8.02 -2.46
C LEU A 231 11.01 -8.31 -3.82
N ASP A 232 11.77 -8.89 -4.77
CA ASP A 232 11.25 -9.25 -6.08
C ASP A 232 10.13 -10.28 -5.97
N ASP A 233 10.29 -11.32 -5.15
CA ASP A 233 9.26 -12.33 -4.89
C ASP A 233 8.05 -11.74 -4.17
N PHE A 234 8.28 -10.99 -3.08
CA PHE A 234 7.19 -10.38 -2.30
C PHE A 234 6.33 -9.44 -3.15
N VAL A 235 6.95 -8.59 -3.95
CA VAL A 235 6.22 -7.68 -4.85
C VAL A 235 5.42 -8.45 -5.88
N ALA A 236 5.99 -9.53 -6.47
CA ALA A 236 5.27 -10.38 -7.41
C ALA A 236 4.05 -11.05 -6.75
N ARG A 237 4.18 -11.53 -5.50
CA ARG A 237 3.07 -12.09 -4.70
C ARG A 237 1.97 -11.07 -4.45
N VAL A 238 2.33 -9.84 -4.06
CA VAL A 238 1.37 -8.75 -3.85
C VAL A 238 0.61 -8.43 -5.14
N GLU A 239 1.29 -8.40 -6.28
CA GLU A 239 0.64 -8.15 -7.58
C GLU A 239 -0.34 -9.26 -7.96
N ARG A 240 0.04 -10.54 -7.79
CA ARG A 240 -0.87 -11.68 -8.01
C ARG A 240 -2.06 -11.65 -7.05
N ALA A 241 -1.81 -11.31 -5.79
CA ALA A 241 -2.86 -11.19 -4.77
C ALA A 241 -3.89 -10.10 -5.13
N PHE A 242 -3.46 -8.93 -5.60
CA PHE A 242 -4.37 -7.90 -6.08
C PHE A 242 -5.18 -8.36 -7.32
N ASN A 243 -4.55 -9.05 -8.27
CA ASN A 243 -5.27 -9.63 -9.40
C ASN A 243 -6.30 -10.65 -8.94
N TRP A 244 -5.97 -11.46 -7.95
CA TRP A 244 -6.89 -12.42 -7.36
C TRP A 244 -8.10 -11.72 -6.71
N THR A 245 -7.91 -10.65 -5.93
CA THR A 245 -9.02 -9.91 -5.30
C THR A 245 -9.97 -9.28 -6.31
N ASN A 246 -9.47 -8.84 -7.47
CA ASN A 246 -10.30 -8.33 -8.55
C ASN A 246 -11.27 -9.38 -9.10
N ALA A 247 -10.88 -10.67 -9.05
CA ALA A 247 -11.67 -11.80 -9.48
C ALA A 247 -12.53 -12.41 -8.35
N HIS A 248 -12.15 -12.19 -7.08
CA HIS A 248 -12.77 -12.81 -5.91
C HIS A 248 -13.16 -11.78 -4.84
N PRO A 249 -13.96 -10.74 -5.19
CA PRO A 249 -14.27 -9.65 -4.26
C PRO A 249 -15.05 -10.11 -3.03
N GLU A 250 -15.91 -11.13 -3.16
CA GLU A 250 -16.70 -11.69 -2.07
C GLU A 250 -15.82 -12.38 -1.02
N GLU A 251 -14.87 -13.20 -1.46
CA GLU A 251 -13.96 -13.93 -0.58
C GLU A 251 -13.02 -12.97 0.14
N TYR A 252 -12.52 -11.97 -0.57
CA TYR A 252 -11.68 -10.91 0.00
C TYR A 252 -12.44 -10.10 1.05
N ALA A 253 -13.65 -9.64 0.73
CA ALA A 253 -14.51 -8.90 1.65
C ALA A 253 -14.82 -9.70 2.92
N ALA A 254 -15.12 -11.00 2.77
CA ALA A 254 -15.36 -11.88 3.91
C ALA A 254 -14.13 -12.05 4.81
N ALA A 255 -12.94 -12.13 4.22
CA ALA A 255 -11.69 -12.20 4.98
C ALA A 255 -11.42 -10.88 5.74
N GLN A 256 -11.63 -9.74 5.09
CA GLN A 256 -11.50 -8.42 5.74
C GLN A 256 -12.50 -8.25 6.89
N ALA A 257 -13.76 -8.62 6.70
CA ALA A 257 -14.80 -8.52 7.74
C ALA A 257 -14.43 -9.31 9.01
N ARG A 258 -13.88 -10.53 8.85
CA ARG A 258 -13.43 -11.35 9.99
C ARG A 258 -12.31 -10.71 10.79
N VAL A 259 -11.38 -10.00 10.14
CA VAL A 259 -10.20 -9.43 10.80
C VAL A 259 -10.48 -8.04 11.37
N THR A 260 -11.25 -7.23 10.65
CA THR A 260 -11.52 -5.85 11.05
C THR A 260 -12.70 -5.72 12.01
N GLY A 261 -13.58 -6.74 12.06
CA GLY A 261 -14.85 -6.69 12.81
C GLY A 261 -15.90 -5.76 12.19
N LEU A 262 -15.63 -5.23 11.00
CA LEU A 262 -16.60 -4.38 10.28
C LEU A 262 -17.61 -5.26 9.50
N PRO A 263 -18.81 -4.74 9.21
CA PRO A 263 -19.83 -5.47 8.46
C PRO A 263 -19.34 -5.93 7.08
N LEU A 264 -19.77 -7.14 6.69
CA LEU A 264 -19.40 -7.74 5.41
C LEU A 264 -19.80 -6.84 4.21
N GLU A 265 -20.98 -6.25 4.28
CA GLU A 265 -21.51 -5.37 3.23
C GLU A 265 -20.64 -4.14 2.99
N VAL A 266 -19.99 -3.60 4.02
CA VAL A 266 -19.02 -2.49 3.90
C VAL A 266 -17.84 -2.93 3.05
N HIS A 267 -17.19 -4.04 3.43
CA HIS A 267 -16.04 -4.56 2.69
C HIS A 267 -16.40 -5.01 1.28
N LEU A 268 -17.56 -5.61 1.10
CA LEU A 268 -18.07 -6.06 -0.21
C LEU A 268 -18.32 -4.87 -1.14
N SER A 269 -18.91 -3.80 -0.63
CA SER A 269 -19.11 -2.56 -1.39
C SER A 269 -17.78 -1.98 -1.87
N VAL A 270 -16.77 -1.91 -0.99
CA VAL A 270 -15.42 -1.42 -1.34
C VAL A 270 -14.76 -2.34 -2.38
N ALA A 271 -14.75 -3.66 -2.13
CA ALA A 271 -14.10 -4.63 -3.01
C ALA A 271 -14.71 -4.66 -4.43
N LYS A 272 -16.03 -4.50 -4.55
CA LYS A 272 -16.71 -4.42 -5.86
C LYS A 272 -16.50 -3.08 -6.56
N ALA A 273 -16.39 -2.01 -5.81
CA ALA A 273 -16.20 -0.66 -6.37
C ALA A 273 -14.75 -0.37 -6.76
N THR A 274 -13.77 -1.12 -6.24
CA THR A 274 -12.35 -0.85 -6.43
C THR A 274 -11.68 -1.95 -7.25
N LYS A 275 -10.96 -1.57 -8.30
CA LYS A 275 -10.09 -2.47 -9.08
C LYS A 275 -8.63 -2.07 -8.87
N MET A 276 -7.82 -3.04 -8.51
CA MET A 276 -6.39 -2.85 -8.28
C MET A 276 -5.60 -3.29 -9.51
N GLN A 277 -4.85 -2.39 -10.12
CA GLN A 277 -4.11 -2.67 -11.34
C GLN A 277 -2.65 -2.24 -11.18
N ARG A 278 -1.73 -3.15 -11.52
CA ARG A 278 -0.31 -2.82 -11.57
C ARG A 278 -0.05 -1.72 -12.60
N THR A 279 0.82 -0.79 -12.23
CA THR A 279 1.31 0.29 -13.08
C THR A 279 2.84 0.31 -13.05
N LEU A 280 3.47 0.60 -14.20
CA LEU A 280 4.93 0.75 -14.25
C LEU A 280 5.37 2.09 -13.63
N ILE A 281 6.57 2.10 -13.09
CA ILE A 281 7.22 3.33 -12.63
C ILE A 281 7.68 4.11 -13.87
N ASP A 282 6.97 5.16 -14.24
CA ASP A 282 7.29 6.03 -15.37
C ASP A 282 7.42 7.50 -14.96
N ASP A 283 7.80 8.34 -15.91
CA ASP A 283 8.01 9.76 -15.64
C ASP A 283 6.70 10.51 -15.38
N THR A 284 5.58 10.05 -15.92
CA THR A 284 4.26 10.65 -15.70
C THR A 284 3.85 10.51 -14.23
N ILE A 285 4.03 9.32 -13.66
CA ILE A 285 3.74 9.06 -12.24
C ILE A 285 4.69 9.86 -11.34
N ILE A 286 5.98 9.91 -11.68
CA ILE A 286 6.96 10.70 -10.92
C ILE A 286 6.59 12.18 -10.92
N GLN A 287 6.20 12.74 -12.07
CA GLN A 287 5.75 14.13 -12.18
C GLN A 287 4.45 14.37 -11.39
N GLY A 288 3.50 13.43 -11.43
CA GLY A 288 2.28 13.50 -10.62
C GLY A 288 2.56 13.53 -9.13
N LEU A 289 3.52 12.73 -8.68
CA LEU A 289 3.94 12.74 -7.27
C LEU A 289 4.71 14.03 -6.91
N GLN A 290 5.52 14.59 -7.83
CA GLN A 290 6.18 15.88 -7.63
C GLN A 290 5.17 16.99 -7.43
N ALA A 291 4.07 17.02 -8.20
CA ALA A 291 3.00 17.99 -8.02
C ALA A 291 2.35 17.90 -6.61
N THR A 292 2.28 16.70 -6.03
CA THR A 292 1.85 16.52 -4.62
C THR A 292 2.84 17.15 -3.66
N ALA A 293 4.14 16.95 -3.87
CA ALA A 293 5.19 17.54 -3.06
C ALA A 293 5.20 19.07 -3.14
N ASP A 294 5.06 19.61 -4.35
CA ASP A 294 5.02 21.06 -4.61
C ASP A 294 3.80 21.71 -3.96
N THR A 295 2.64 21.02 -3.98
CA THR A 295 1.44 21.45 -3.27
C THR A 295 1.70 21.52 -1.75
N TYR A 296 2.31 20.50 -1.17
CA TYR A 296 2.62 20.48 0.26
C TYR A 296 3.66 21.52 0.65
N LEU A 297 4.62 21.81 -0.23
CA LEU A 297 5.59 22.89 -0.02
C LEU A 297 4.90 24.26 -0.03
N ALA A 298 4.06 24.52 -1.03
CA ALA A 298 3.33 25.78 -1.17
C ALA A 298 2.40 26.08 0.02
N GLU A 299 1.85 25.01 0.63
CA GLU A 299 0.99 25.11 1.83
C GLU A 299 1.79 25.11 3.16
N GLY A 300 3.11 25.09 3.11
CA GLY A 300 3.97 25.10 4.30
C GLY A 300 3.90 23.80 5.12
N ILE A 301 3.42 22.71 4.54
CA ILE A 301 3.35 21.39 5.16
C ILE A 301 4.71 20.71 5.10
N LEU A 302 5.40 20.83 3.96
CA LEU A 302 6.82 20.51 3.83
C LEU A 302 7.66 21.74 4.16
N GLY A 303 8.70 21.56 4.96
CA GLY A 303 9.61 22.65 5.36
C GLY A 303 10.65 23.01 4.29
N LYS A 304 10.83 22.18 3.26
CA LYS A 304 11.79 22.37 2.17
C LYS A 304 11.35 21.63 0.90
N PRO A 305 11.80 22.09 -0.29
CA PRO A 305 11.55 21.35 -1.52
C PRO A 305 12.23 19.98 -1.49
N ILE A 306 11.61 19.02 -2.14
CA ILE A 306 12.13 17.66 -2.33
C ILE A 306 12.05 17.28 -3.80
N ASP A 307 13.04 16.55 -4.29
CA ASP A 307 13.01 15.88 -5.59
C ASP A 307 12.53 14.44 -5.38
N VAL A 308 11.27 14.18 -5.73
CA VAL A 308 10.65 12.86 -5.55
C VAL A 308 11.22 11.81 -6.51
N SER A 309 11.89 12.22 -7.62
CA SER A 309 12.44 11.29 -8.60
C SER A 309 13.47 10.33 -7.99
N THR A 310 14.19 10.78 -6.98
CA THR A 310 15.15 9.99 -6.22
C THR A 310 14.49 8.87 -5.39
N GLY A 311 13.18 8.96 -5.16
CA GLY A 311 12.38 8.01 -4.41
C GLY A 311 11.85 6.82 -5.23
N PHE A 312 12.38 6.54 -6.44
CA PHE A 312 11.91 5.44 -7.28
C PHE A 312 13.05 4.53 -7.71
N ASP A 313 12.76 3.24 -7.87
CA ASP A 313 13.69 2.25 -8.42
C ASP A 313 13.09 1.56 -9.64
N LYS A 314 13.34 2.13 -10.84
CA LYS A 314 12.83 1.62 -12.12
C LYS A 314 13.33 0.21 -12.47
N ARG A 315 14.36 -0.32 -11.78
CA ARG A 315 14.84 -1.71 -11.97
C ARG A 315 13.77 -2.74 -11.61
N PHE A 316 12.79 -2.36 -10.79
CA PHE A 316 11.65 -3.21 -10.45
C PHE A 316 10.53 -3.23 -11.50
N ASN A 317 10.63 -2.45 -12.59
CA ASN A 317 9.74 -2.57 -13.75
C ASN A 317 9.98 -3.83 -14.58
N ALA A 318 11.18 -4.39 -14.54
CA ALA A 318 11.52 -5.59 -15.27
C ALA A 318 10.66 -6.80 -14.84
N ALA A 319 10.44 -7.73 -15.76
CA ALA A 319 9.80 -9.00 -15.43
C ALA A 319 10.62 -9.69 -14.32
N ARG A 320 9.96 -10.06 -13.22
CA ARG A 320 10.61 -10.68 -12.07
C ARG A 320 10.78 -12.15 -12.32
N PRO A 321 11.98 -12.73 -12.13
CA PRO A 321 12.14 -14.17 -12.14
C PRO A 321 11.26 -14.75 -11.04
N GLN A 322 10.43 -15.74 -11.39
CA GLN A 322 9.80 -16.57 -10.36
C GLN A 322 10.93 -17.30 -9.65
N ILE A 323 10.98 -17.20 -8.31
CA ILE A 323 11.78 -18.14 -7.55
C ILE A 323 11.16 -19.50 -7.84
N ALA A 324 11.92 -20.39 -8.47
CA ALA A 324 11.45 -21.72 -8.81
C ALA A 324 10.90 -22.34 -7.52
N GLN A 325 9.60 -22.67 -7.53
CA GLN A 325 9.01 -23.47 -6.47
C GLN A 325 9.84 -24.75 -6.42
N ALA A 326 10.50 -25.00 -5.29
CA ALA A 326 11.09 -26.29 -5.05
C ALA A 326 9.94 -27.30 -5.16
N ALA A 327 9.97 -28.10 -6.21
CA ALA A 327 8.94 -29.09 -6.48
C ALA A 327 8.85 -30.01 -5.27
N SER A 328 7.76 -29.86 -4.51
CA SER A 328 7.31 -30.84 -3.55
C SER A 328 6.78 -32.02 -4.36
N GLN A 329 7.64 -33.00 -4.62
CA GLN A 329 7.26 -34.37 -4.95
C GLN A 329 7.50 -35.25 -3.75
#